data_4e82b3038dda4298a525409b6a0c7524
#
_entry.id   4e82b3038dda4298a525409b6a0c7524
#
_cell.length_a   1.000
_cell.length_b   1.000
_cell.length_c   1.000
_cell.angle_alpha   90.00
_cell.angle_beta   90.00
_cell.angle_gamma   90.00
#
_symmetry.space_group_name_H-M   'P 1'
#
loop_
_entity.id
_entity.type
_entity.pdbx_description
1 polymer ?
#
loop_
_entity_poly.entity_id
_entity_poly.type
_entity_poly.pdbx_seq_one_letter_code
_entity_poly.pdbx_strand_id
1 'polypeptide(L)'
;MFNFMVTNEGGLTTAGYAIAIIAGIILFLAAICFAGKHSEKHKPTTRQLVFCAVAMALAFITSYLKIITLPWGGSVTLCSMLFIVLAANWYGVGTGITVGLAYGILQFIQEPYVLSFFQVCCDYILAFAALGVAGFFAKQSHGLLKGYIAAVIARGAFHALGGYLYWMSYMPENFPKSLTAVYPIVYNYSYLVAEAIITVIVISIPAVAKALVQVKKAAIQ
;
A
#
# COMPACT_ATOMS: atom_id res chain seq x y z
N MET A 1 9.05 8.78 -25.81
CA MET A 1 10.26 8.05 -25.44
C MET A 1 9.99 6.72 -24.75
N PHE A 2 8.77 6.47 -24.23
CA PHE A 2 8.41 5.23 -23.51
C PHE A 2 7.45 4.30 -24.25
N ASN A 3 7.19 4.54 -25.56
CA ASN A 3 6.20 3.78 -26.34
C ASN A 3 6.47 2.27 -26.45
N PHE A 4 7.68 1.82 -26.16
CA PHE A 4 8.00 0.40 -26.15
C PHE A 4 7.65 -0.26 -24.80
N MET A 5 7.50 0.51 -23.72
CA MET A 5 7.17 0.02 -22.37
C MET A 5 5.70 0.21 -22.01
N VAL A 6 5.07 1.26 -22.54
CA VAL A 6 3.72 1.69 -22.15
C VAL A 6 2.83 1.72 -23.39
N THR A 7 1.60 1.19 -23.26
CA THR A 7 0.56 1.26 -24.28
C THR A 7 -0.06 2.65 -24.33
N ASN A 8 -0.78 2.99 -25.41
CA ASN A 8 -1.49 4.27 -25.51
C ASN A 8 -2.58 4.46 -24.43
N GLU A 9 -3.03 3.38 -23.81
CA GLU A 9 -4.04 3.37 -22.74
C GLU A 9 -3.42 3.42 -21.33
N GLY A 10 -2.09 3.60 -21.23
CA GLY A 10 -1.38 3.68 -19.94
C GLY A 10 -1.01 2.32 -19.31
N GLY A 11 -1.37 1.20 -19.96
CA GLY A 11 -0.92 -0.13 -19.53
C GLY A 11 0.52 -0.44 -19.93
N LEU A 12 1.07 -1.55 -19.46
CA LEU A 12 2.40 -2.02 -19.86
C LEU A 12 2.31 -2.91 -21.10
N THR A 13 3.29 -2.75 -21.99
CA THR A 13 3.56 -3.73 -23.07
C THR A 13 4.23 -4.99 -22.49
N THR A 14 4.35 -6.06 -23.26
CA THR A 14 5.09 -7.27 -22.84
C THR A 14 6.52 -6.93 -22.40
N ALA A 15 7.20 -6.03 -23.13
CA ALA A 15 8.53 -5.53 -22.76
C ALA A 15 8.48 -4.70 -21.47
N GLY A 16 7.42 -3.89 -21.29
CA GLY A 16 7.17 -3.11 -20.07
C GLY A 16 7.02 -4.00 -18.86
N TYR A 17 6.25 -5.09 -18.95
CA TYR A 17 6.11 -6.07 -17.86
C TYR A 17 7.45 -6.74 -17.51
N ALA A 18 8.21 -7.19 -18.52
CA ALA A 18 9.52 -7.80 -18.26
C ALA A 18 10.47 -6.84 -17.54
N ILE A 19 10.53 -5.58 -17.96
CA ILE A 19 11.37 -4.55 -17.33
C ILE A 19 10.87 -4.24 -15.90
N ALA A 20 9.57 -4.12 -15.69
CA ALA A 20 8.98 -3.88 -14.35
C ALA A 20 9.32 -5.00 -13.38
N ILE A 21 9.21 -6.27 -13.81
CA ILE A 21 9.54 -7.44 -12.99
C ILE A 21 11.05 -7.46 -12.67
N ILE A 22 11.91 -7.25 -13.65
CA ILE A 22 13.37 -7.20 -13.46
C ILE A 22 13.74 -6.05 -12.51
N ALA A 23 13.19 -4.86 -12.73
CA ALA A 23 13.42 -3.70 -11.85
C ALA A 23 12.92 -3.98 -10.42
N GLY A 24 11.75 -4.60 -10.28
CA GLY A 24 11.22 -5.02 -8.99
C GLY A 24 12.13 -5.99 -8.25
N ILE A 25 12.66 -7.00 -8.94
CA ILE A 25 13.64 -7.95 -8.38
C ILE A 25 14.93 -7.22 -7.97
N ILE A 26 15.46 -6.34 -8.81
CA ILE A 26 16.67 -5.56 -8.50
C ILE A 26 16.44 -4.67 -7.27
N LEU A 27 15.32 -3.95 -7.19
CA LEU A 27 14.97 -3.10 -6.05
C LEU A 27 14.79 -3.93 -4.78
N PHE A 28 14.17 -5.11 -4.87
CA PHE A 28 14.01 -6.03 -3.75
C PHE A 28 15.36 -6.54 -3.24
N LEU A 29 16.24 -6.99 -4.13
CA LEU A 29 17.59 -7.41 -3.78
C LEU A 29 18.42 -6.26 -3.21
N ALA A 30 18.33 -5.06 -3.79
CA ALA A 30 18.97 -3.87 -3.26
C ALA A 30 18.47 -3.53 -1.84
N ALA A 31 17.16 -3.61 -1.59
CA ALA A 31 16.57 -3.39 -0.27
C ALA A 31 17.10 -4.40 0.75
N ILE A 32 17.23 -5.69 0.38
CA ILE A 32 17.82 -6.73 1.24
C ILE A 32 19.30 -6.40 1.54
N CYS A 33 20.09 -6.02 0.54
CA CYS A 33 21.48 -5.67 0.70
C CYS A 33 21.67 -4.41 1.59
N PHE A 34 20.83 -3.39 1.41
CA PHE A 34 20.85 -2.18 2.24
C PHE A 34 20.42 -2.48 3.68
N ALA A 35 19.36 -3.25 3.87
CA ALA A 35 18.92 -3.70 5.19
C ALA A 35 20.02 -4.51 5.89
N GLY A 36 20.72 -5.39 5.15
CA GLY A 36 21.83 -6.19 5.68
C GLY A 36 23.05 -5.36 6.11
N LYS A 37 23.39 -4.28 5.39
CA LYS A 37 24.53 -3.40 5.70
C LYS A 37 24.28 -2.48 6.90
N HIS A 38 23.05 -2.06 7.15
CA HIS A 38 22.69 -1.15 8.26
C HIS A 38 22.19 -1.88 9.51
N SER A 39 22.00 -3.18 9.45
CA SER A 39 21.42 -3.99 10.52
C SER A 39 22.38 -5.05 11.06
N GLU A 40 23.60 -4.64 11.43
CA GLU A 40 24.42 -5.52 12.28
C GLU A 40 23.77 -5.84 13.64
N LYS A 41 22.76 -5.04 14.06
CA LYS A 41 22.08 -5.21 15.35
C LYS A 41 20.78 -6.00 15.34
N HIS A 42 20.09 -6.18 14.21
CA HIS A 42 18.83 -6.94 14.16
C HIS A 42 18.60 -7.57 12.78
N LYS A 43 19.19 -8.72 12.52
CA LYS A 43 18.81 -9.54 11.37
C LYS A 43 17.36 -10.01 11.56
N PRO A 44 16.49 -9.92 10.53
CA PRO A 44 15.14 -10.45 10.64
C PRO A 44 15.19 -11.96 10.91
N THR A 45 14.39 -12.41 11.87
CA THR A 45 14.28 -13.85 12.14
C THR A 45 13.53 -14.55 11.02
N THR A 46 13.74 -15.86 10.85
CA THR A 46 12.96 -16.68 9.90
C THR A 46 11.45 -16.52 10.15
N ARG A 47 11.04 -16.47 11.41
CA ARG A 47 9.65 -16.23 11.80
C ARG A 47 9.13 -14.90 11.28
N GLN A 48 9.86 -13.82 11.48
CA GLN A 48 9.49 -12.48 10.96
C GLN A 48 9.32 -12.50 9.44
N LEU A 49 10.24 -13.13 8.71
CA LEU A 49 10.15 -13.26 7.26
C LEU A 49 8.91 -14.03 6.82
N VAL A 50 8.60 -15.15 7.48
CA VAL A 50 7.41 -15.97 7.19
C VAL A 50 6.13 -15.16 7.44
N PHE A 51 6.00 -14.51 8.60
CA PHE A 51 4.80 -13.71 8.90
C PHE A 51 4.64 -12.52 7.95
N CYS A 52 5.73 -11.83 7.56
CA CYS A 52 5.69 -10.76 6.57
C CYS A 52 5.29 -11.29 5.18
N ALA A 53 5.82 -12.44 4.77
CA ALA A 53 5.46 -13.06 3.50
C ALA A 53 3.99 -13.47 3.45
N VAL A 54 3.47 -14.09 4.52
CA VAL A 54 2.05 -14.45 4.65
C VAL A 54 1.17 -13.20 4.65
N ALA A 55 1.54 -12.16 5.40
CA ALA A 55 0.80 -10.90 5.42
C ALA A 55 0.74 -10.27 4.02
N MET A 56 1.86 -10.24 3.29
CA MET A 56 1.90 -9.72 1.92
C MET A 56 1.07 -10.57 0.96
N ALA A 57 1.12 -11.90 1.06
CA ALA A 57 0.29 -12.80 0.25
C ALA A 57 -1.21 -12.60 0.52
N LEU A 58 -1.62 -12.45 1.78
CA LEU A 58 -3.00 -12.14 2.14
C LEU A 58 -3.43 -10.77 1.63
N ALA A 59 -2.58 -9.74 1.76
CA ALA A 59 -2.85 -8.43 1.18
C ALA A 59 -3.05 -8.52 -0.33
N PHE A 60 -2.21 -9.29 -1.02
CA PHE A 60 -2.29 -9.47 -2.47
C PHE A 60 -3.56 -10.22 -2.88
N ILE A 61 -3.90 -11.32 -2.22
CA ILE A 61 -5.13 -12.09 -2.50
C ILE A 61 -6.37 -11.22 -2.25
N THR A 62 -6.42 -10.52 -1.11
CA THR A 62 -7.58 -9.70 -0.76
C THR A 62 -7.70 -8.43 -1.61
N SER A 63 -6.63 -7.98 -2.26
CA SER A 63 -6.69 -6.87 -3.22
C SER A 63 -7.47 -7.21 -4.49
N TYR A 64 -7.60 -8.49 -4.85
CA TYR A 64 -8.49 -8.93 -5.93
C TYR A 64 -9.97 -8.91 -5.54
N LEU A 65 -10.27 -8.94 -4.23
CA LEU A 65 -11.65 -8.87 -3.73
C LEU A 65 -12.10 -7.41 -3.67
N LYS A 66 -12.37 -6.84 -4.84
CA LYS A 66 -12.82 -5.46 -4.99
C LYS A 66 -14.33 -5.37 -4.75
N ILE A 67 -14.72 -4.64 -3.73
CA ILE A 67 -16.13 -4.38 -3.39
C ILE A 67 -16.67 -3.29 -4.30
N ILE A 68 -15.87 -2.24 -4.53
CA ILE A 68 -16.17 -1.11 -5.42
C ILE A 68 -14.91 -0.76 -6.18
N THR A 69 -15.03 -0.50 -7.47
CA THR A 69 -13.95 0.05 -8.32
C THR A 69 -14.37 1.42 -8.83
N LEU A 70 -13.50 2.39 -8.70
CA LEU A 70 -13.75 3.77 -9.18
C LEU A 70 -13.31 3.92 -10.64
N PRO A 71 -13.94 4.84 -11.41
CA PRO A 71 -13.72 4.93 -12.86
C PRO A 71 -12.28 5.22 -13.30
N TRP A 72 -11.55 6.00 -12.52
CA TRP A 72 -10.18 6.43 -12.85
C TRP A 72 -9.12 5.83 -11.93
N GLY A 73 -9.35 4.59 -11.52
CA GLY A 73 -8.46 3.87 -10.60
C GLY A 73 -8.85 4.06 -9.14
N GLY A 74 -8.23 3.25 -8.30
CA GLY A 74 -8.63 3.12 -6.91
C GLY A 74 -9.82 2.18 -6.72
N SER A 75 -9.71 1.33 -5.71
CA SER A 75 -10.73 0.33 -5.39
C SER A 75 -10.86 0.20 -3.89
N VAL A 76 -12.08 -0.07 -3.44
CA VAL A 76 -12.37 -0.51 -2.07
C VAL A 76 -12.16 -2.01 -2.03
N THR A 77 -11.10 -2.46 -1.41
CA THR A 77 -10.76 -3.89 -1.31
C THR A 77 -11.13 -4.47 0.06
N LEU A 78 -11.10 -5.80 0.17
CA LEU A 78 -11.43 -6.47 1.42
C LEU A 78 -10.24 -6.43 2.39
N CYS A 79 -10.05 -5.29 3.07
CA CYS A 79 -9.04 -5.11 4.13
C CYS A 79 -7.58 -5.34 3.66
N SER A 80 -7.25 -5.11 2.38
CA SER A 80 -5.91 -5.41 1.85
C SER A 80 -4.79 -4.65 2.57
N MET A 81 -5.03 -3.38 2.91
CA MET A 81 -4.09 -2.55 3.66
C MET A 81 -3.81 -3.07 5.07
N LEU A 82 -4.79 -3.75 5.69
CA LEU A 82 -4.65 -4.24 7.06
C LEU A 82 -3.43 -5.14 7.22
N PHE A 83 -3.20 -6.05 6.31
CA PHE A 83 -2.12 -7.03 6.43
C PHE A 83 -0.74 -6.38 6.41
N ILE A 84 -0.54 -5.33 5.60
CA ILE A 84 0.72 -4.56 5.58
C ILE A 84 0.88 -3.78 6.90
N VAL A 85 -0.21 -3.18 7.39
CA VAL A 85 -0.23 -2.49 8.69
C VAL A 85 0.04 -3.45 9.84
N LEU A 86 -0.42 -4.70 9.80
CA LEU A 86 -0.10 -5.71 10.80
C LEU A 86 1.41 -5.98 10.86
N ALA A 87 2.07 -6.16 9.71
CA ALA A 87 3.53 -6.32 9.66
C ALA A 87 4.27 -5.13 10.29
N ALA A 88 3.82 -3.89 9.99
CA ALA A 88 4.36 -2.68 10.60
C ALA A 88 4.11 -2.62 12.12
N ASN A 89 2.91 -2.98 12.56
CA ASN A 89 2.53 -2.98 13.97
C ASN A 89 3.28 -4.04 14.80
N TRP A 90 3.61 -5.18 14.20
CA TRP A 90 4.32 -6.26 14.91
C TRP A 90 5.83 -6.03 14.94
N TYR A 91 6.41 -5.57 13.85
CA TYR A 91 7.87 -5.54 13.64
C TYR A 91 8.46 -4.14 13.49
N GLY A 92 7.62 -3.11 13.57
CA GLY A 92 8.04 -1.70 13.54
C GLY A 92 8.06 -1.08 12.14
N VAL A 93 8.36 0.22 12.12
CA VAL A 93 8.27 1.09 10.94
C VAL A 93 9.12 0.58 9.77
N GLY A 94 10.38 0.22 10.02
CA GLY A 94 11.30 -0.23 8.97
C GLY A 94 10.78 -1.47 8.23
N THR A 95 10.32 -2.48 8.98
CA THR A 95 9.70 -3.68 8.39
C THR A 95 8.44 -3.32 7.62
N GLY A 96 7.58 -2.45 8.18
CA GLY A 96 6.36 -2.00 7.51
C GLY A 96 6.63 -1.30 6.19
N ILE A 97 7.63 -0.41 6.14
CA ILE A 97 8.06 0.25 4.90
C ILE A 97 8.56 -0.76 3.88
N THR A 98 9.41 -1.71 4.29
CA THR A 98 9.96 -2.72 3.38
C THR A 98 8.87 -3.61 2.79
N VAL A 99 7.94 -4.10 3.63
CA VAL A 99 6.81 -4.92 3.19
C VAL A 99 5.87 -4.11 2.30
N GLY A 100 5.60 -2.84 2.65
CA GLY A 100 4.81 -1.92 1.85
C GLY A 100 5.43 -1.65 0.47
N LEU A 101 6.75 -1.42 0.40
CA LEU A 101 7.48 -1.27 -0.87
C LEU A 101 7.34 -2.53 -1.75
N ALA A 102 7.59 -3.70 -1.19
CA ALA A 102 7.46 -4.97 -1.92
C ALA A 102 6.01 -5.18 -2.41
N TYR A 103 5.04 -4.89 -1.57
CA TYR A 103 3.63 -4.96 -1.93
C TYR A 103 3.24 -3.94 -3.01
N GLY A 104 3.76 -2.71 -2.95
CA GLY A 104 3.55 -1.70 -3.99
C GLY A 104 4.05 -2.13 -5.36
N ILE A 105 5.20 -2.81 -5.42
CA ILE A 105 5.71 -3.41 -6.64
C ILE A 105 4.76 -4.50 -7.17
N LEU A 106 4.24 -5.36 -6.29
CA LEU A 106 3.26 -6.38 -6.68
C LEU A 106 1.97 -5.74 -7.21
N GLN A 107 1.48 -4.68 -6.59
CA GLN A 107 0.30 -3.95 -7.05
C GLN A 107 0.52 -3.29 -8.41
N PHE A 108 1.71 -2.75 -8.65
CA PHE A 108 2.07 -2.21 -9.96
C PHE A 108 2.11 -3.30 -11.04
N ILE A 109 2.62 -4.49 -10.73
CA ILE A 109 2.61 -5.62 -11.67
C ILE A 109 1.19 -6.13 -11.91
N GLN A 110 0.34 -6.12 -10.88
CA GLN A 110 -1.05 -6.59 -10.95
C GLN A 110 -1.93 -5.70 -11.84
N GLU A 111 -1.86 -4.40 -11.64
CA GLU A 111 -2.67 -3.40 -12.35
C GLU A 111 -1.82 -2.18 -12.69
N PRO A 112 -0.94 -2.28 -13.69
CA PRO A 112 -0.07 -1.19 -14.06
C PRO A 112 -0.85 -0.07 -14.75
N TYR A 113 -0.66 1.15 -14.27
CA TYR A 113 -1.08 2.37 -14.95
C TYR A 113 0.06 3.37 -14.92
N VAL A 114 0.52 3.80 -16.07
CA VAL A 114 1.74 4.59 -16.22
C VAL A 114 1.46 5.85 -17.03
N LEU A 115 1.41 6.98 -16.37
CA LEU A 115 1.42 8.31 -16.99
C LEU A 115 2.82 8.90 -17.00
N SER A 116 3.56 8.70 -15.91
CA SER A 116 4.94 9.12 -15.76
C SER A 116 5.65 8.26 -14.70
N PHE A 117 6.99 8.31 -14.68
CA PHE A 117 7.77 7.63 -13.64
C PHE A 117 7.41 8.14 -12.23
N PHE A 118 7.24 9.46 -12.08
CA PHE A 118 6.93 10.04 -10.77
C PHE A 118 5.53 9.67 -10.29
N GLN A 119 4.55 9.58 -11.22
CA GLN A 119 3.19 9.08 -10.87
C GLN A 119 3.27 7.64 -10.34
N VAL A 120 4.01 6.75 -11.02
CA VAL A 120 4.20 5.37 -10.55
C VAL A 120 4.84 5.35 -9.17
N CYS A 121 5.83 6.21 -8.90
CA CYS A 121 6.41 6.33 -7.57
C CYS A 121 5.39 6.76 -6.52
N CYS A 122 4.55 7.76 -6.80
CA CYS A 122 3.52 8.23 -5.86
C CYS A 122 2.47 7.16 -5.60
N ASP A 123 1.93 6.54 -6.66
CA ASP A 123 0.73 5.70 -6.55
C ASP A 123 1.04 4.27 -6.09
N TYR A 124 2.21 3.75 -6.42
CA TYR A 124 2.57 2.36 -6.07
C TYR A 124 3.67 2.27 -5.01
N ILE A 125 4.76 3.04 -5.16
CA ILE A 125 5.92 2.86 -4.27
C ILE A 125 5.70 3.59 -2.94
N LEU A 126 5.54 4.92 -2.99
CA LEU A 126 5.46 5.75 -1.78
C LEU A 126 4.14 5.56 -1.03
N ALA A 127 3.01 5.42 -1.75
CA ALA A 127 1.71 5.21 -1.14
C ALA A 127 1.66 3.91 -0.32
N PHE A 128 2.22 2.81 -0.83
CA PHE A 128 2.24 1.56 -0.08
C PHE A 128 3.34 1.52 0.99
N ALA A 129 4.50 2.12 0.75
CA ALA A 129 5.54 2.28 1.77
C ALA A 129 5.06 3.09 2.98
N ALA A 130 4.21 4.09 2.74
CA ALA A 130 3.62 4.92 3.79
C ALA A 130 2.76 4.13 4.80
N LEU A 131 2.26 2.94 4.45
CA LEU A 131 1.58 2.06 5.39
C LEU A 131 2.48 1.65 6.58
N GLY A 132 3.80 1.71 6.39
CA GLY A 132 4.79 1.46 7.44
C GLY A 132 4.73 2.42 8.63
N VAL A 133 4.12 3.62 8.49
CA VAL A 133 3.96 4.59 9.60
C VAL A 133 3.14 4.00 10.75
N ALA A 134 2.33 2.97 10.50
CA ALA A 134 1.60 2.26 11.54
C ALA A 134 2.50 1.71 12.66
N GLY A 135 3.75 1.42 12.34
CA GLY A 135 4.74 0.93 13.31
C GLY A 135 5.07 1.91 14.44
N PHE A 136 4.90 3.22 14.24
CA PHE A 136 5.08 4.21 15.32
C PHE A 136 4.08 4.04 16.46
N PHE A 137 2.93 3.43 16.19
CA PHE A 137 1.85 3.22 17.15
C PHE A 137 1.87 1.84 17.82
N ALA A 138 2.82 0.97 17.46
CA ALA A 138 2.87 -0.44 17.86
C ALA A 138 2.81 -0.67 19.38
N LYS A 139 3.38 0.26 20.17
CA LYS A 139 3.45 0.19 21.64
C LYS A 139 2.35 0.98 22.36
N GLN A 140 1.46 1.64 21.62
CA GLN A 140 0.41 2.47 22.22
C GLN A 140 -0.86 1.65 22.52
N SER A 141 -1.68 2.16 23.44
CA SER A 141 -3.03 1.64 23.62
C SER A 141 -3.84 1.82 22.34
N HIS A 142 -4.56 0.79 21.91
CA HIS A 142 -5.24 0.75 20.61
C HIS A 142 -4.28 1.02 19.41
N GLY A 143 -3.01 0.62 19.54
CA GLY A 143 -1.95 0.93 18.57
C GLY A 143 -2.23 0.43 17.16
N LEU A 144 -2.93 -0.70 17.00
CA LEU A 144 -3.33 -1.18 15.68
C LEU A 144 -4.32 -0.22 15.01
N LEU A 145 -5.35 0.22 15.73
CA LEU A 145 -6.36 1.14 15.18
C LEU A 145 -5.75 2.50 14.84
N LYS A 146 -5.00 3.08 15.79
CA LYS A 146 -4.32 4.37 15.57
C LYS A 146 -3.33 4.29 14.41
N GLY A 147 -2.54 3.22 14.36
CA GLY A 147 -1.58 2.97 13.30
C GLY A 147 -2.25 2.80 11.94
N TYR A 148 -3.37 2.08 11.89
CA TYR A 148 -4.13 1.89 10.67
C TYR A 148 -4.68 3.23 10.12
N ILE A 149 -5.28 4.06 10.97
CA ILE A 149 -5.79 5.38 10.58
C ILE A 149 -4.63 6.26 10.07
N ALA A 150 -3.51 6.32 10.80
CA ALA A 150 -2.34 7.08 10.37
C ALA A 150 -1.78 6.58 9.03
N ALA A 151 -1.75 5.27 8.82
CA ALA A 151 -1.31 4.65 7.56
C ALA A 151 -2.23 5.02 6.38
N VAL A 152 -3.54 5.00 6.57
CA VAL A 152 -4.52 5.42 5.56
C VAL A 152 -4.33 6.90 5.19
N ILE A 153 -4.14 7.77 6.19
CA ILE A 153 -3.89 9.20 5.96
C ILE A 153 -2.58 9.38 5.18
N ALA A 154 -1.50 8.72 5.59
CA ALA A 154 -0.20 8.83 4.93
C ALA A 154 -0.25 8.32 3.48
N ARG A 155 -0.91 7.18 3.23
CA ARG A 155 -1.13 6.65 1.88
C ARG A 155 -1.92 7.62 1.02
N GLY A 156 -3.03 8.14 1.55
CA GLY A 156 -3.88 9.10 0.85
C GLY A 156 -3.17 10.39 0.47
N ALA A 157 -2.19 10.84 1.27
CA ALA A 157 -1.39 12.02 0.95
C ALA A 157 -0.55 11.81 -0.33
N PHE A 158 0.06 10.64 -0.52
CA PHE A 158 0.80 10.34 -1.75
C PHE A 158 -0.11 10.19 -2.96
N HIS A 159 -1.27 9.54 -2.82
CA HIS A 159 -2.26 9.48 -3.89
C HIS A 159 -2.83 10.86 -4.23
N ALA A 160 -3.09 11.71 -3.24
CA ALA A 160 -3.53 13.08 -3.48
C ALA A 160 -2.46 13.90 -4.21
N LEU A 161 -1.18 13.74 -3.85
CA LEU A 161 -0.06 14.36 -4.56
C LEU A 161 -0.02 13.93 -6.03
N GLY A 162 -0.08 12.62 -6.30
CA GLY A 162 -0.21 12.09 -7.65
C GLY A 162 -1.45 12.65 -8.36
N GLY A 163 -2.57 12.75 -7.64
CA GLY A 163 -3.82 13.32 -8.11
C GLY A 163 -3.68 14.76 -8.60
N TYR A 164 -3.03 15.62 -7.83
CA TYR A 164 -2.77 17.01 -8.22
C TYR A 164 -1.88 17.13 -9.45
N LEU A 165 -0.89 16.27 -9.58
CA LEU A 165 0.10 16.37 -10.65
C LEU A 165 -0.37 15.75 -11.97
N TYR A 166 -1.21 14.72 -11.92
CA TYR A 166 -1.48 13.90 -13.10
C TYR A 166 -2.96 13.63 -13.38
N TRP A 167 -3.86 13.78 -12.39
CA TRP A 167 -5.24 13.33 -12.51
C TRP A 167 -6.28 14.45 -12.53
N MET A 168 -5.86 15.74 -12.48
CA MET A 168 -6.78 16.86 -12.49
C MET A 168 -7.62 16.93 -13.78
N SER A 169 -7.06 16.49 -14.91
CA SER A 169 -7.78 16.44 -16.20
C SER A 169 -8.89 15.38 -16.26
N TYR A 170 -8.90 14.46 -15.32
CA TYR A 170 -9.92 13.42 -15.20
C TYR A 170 -11.08 13.83 -14.27
N MET A 171 -11.06 15.04 -13.77
CA MET A 171 -12.16 15.56 -12.94
C MET A 171 -13.45 15.61 -13.77
N PRO A 172 -14.57 15.01 -13.27
CA PRO A 172 -15.84 15.04 -13.96
C PRO A 172 -16.33 16.48 -14.21
N GLU A 173 -16.95 16.73 -15.36
CA GLU A 173 -17.48 18.07 -15.70
C GLU A 173 -18.53 18.56 -14.71
N ASN A 174 -19.29 17.66 -14.11
CA ASN A 174 -20.31 17.95 -13.10
C ASN A 174 -19.75 18.12 -11.68
N PHE A 175 -18.43 17.99 -11.47
CA PHE A 175 -17.83 18.26 -10.18
C PHE A 175 -17.92 19.75 -9.84
N PRO A 176 -18.28 20.13 -8.60
CA PRO A 176 -18.45 21.53 -8.24
C PRO A 176 -17.17 22.35 -8.47
N LYS A 177 -17.24 23.37 -9.31
CA LYS A 177 -16.09 24.21 -9.67
C LYS A 177 -15.44 24.89 -8.47
N SER A 178 -16.23 25.22 -7.44
CA SER A 178 -15.72 25.77 -6.17
C SER A 178 -14.86 24.80 -5.37
N LEU A 179 -14.97 23.49 -5.65
CA LEU A 179 -14.24 22.42 -4.95
C LEU A 179 -13.13 21.80 -5.81
N THR A 180 -12.85 22.35 -7.01
CA THR A 180 -11.81 21.83 -7.92
C THR A 180 -10.47 21.59 -7.21
N ALA A 181 -10.05 22.54 -6.37
CA ALA A 181 -8.79 22.46 -5.64
C ALA A 181 -8.71 21.26 -4.67
N VAL A 182 -9.82 20.72 -4.20
CA VAL A 182 -9.85 19.58 -3.28
C VAL A 182 -10.23 18.26 -3.95
N TYR A 183 -10.48 18.28 -5.28
CA TYR A 183 -10.86 17.06 -6.02
C TYR A 183 -9.91 15.88 -5.81
N PRO A 184 -8.57 16.02 -5.94
CA PRO A 184 -7.66 14.89 -5.74
C PRO A 184 -7.74 14.30 -4.33
N ILE A 185 -7.97 15.14 -3.31
CA ILE A 185 -8.15 14.68 -1.92
C ILE A 185 -9.47 13.91 -1.82
N VAL A 186 -10.58 14.51 -2.24
CA VAL A 186 -11.91 13.90 -2.16
C VAL A 186 -11.94 12.57 -2.90
N TYR A 187 -11.40 12.52 -4.12
CA TYR A 187 -11.36 11.31 -4.93
C TYR A 187 -10.57 10.20 -4.23
N ASN A 188 -9.33 10.46 -3.85
CA ASN A 188 -8.46 9.43 -3.30
C ASN A 188 -8.88 8.98 -1.91
N TYR A 189 -9.31 9.90 -1.05
CA TYR A 189 -9.79 9.51 0.28
C TYR A 189 -11.17 8.83 0.25
N SER A 190 -11.97 8.98 -0.81
CA SER A 190 -13.28 8.34 -0.89
C SER A 190 -13.18 6.80 -0.79
N TYR A 191 -12.32 6.17 -1.58
CA TYR A 191 -12.14 4.71 -1.54
C TYR A 191 -11.28 4.25 -0.37
N LEU A 192 -10.26 5.05 0.03
CA LEU A 192 -9.42 4.72 1.16
C LEU A 192 -10.18 4.73 2.49
N VAL A 193 -11.03 5.75 2.70
CA VAL A 193 -11.88 5.84 3.90
C VAL A 193 -12.95 4.75 3.89
N ALA A 194 -13.55 4.45 2.74
CA ALA A 194 -14.51 3.35 2.63
C ALA A 194 -13.89 2.00 3.02
N GLU A 195 -12.69 1.67 2.50
CA GLU A 195 -11.95 0.48 2.94
C GLU A 195 -11.58 0.56 4.42
N ALA A 196 -11.20 1.74 4.92
CA ALA A 196 -10.86 1.92 6.32
C ALA A 196 -12.04 1.66 7.24
N ILE A 197 -13.23 2.12 6.90
CA ILE A 197 -14.46 1.85 7.67
C ILE A 197 -14.73 0.34 7.73
N ILE A 198 -14.68 -0.36 6.60
CA ILE A 198 -14.86 -1.81 6.54
C ILE A 198 -13.82 -2.51 7.42
N THR A 199 -12.55 -2.12 7.30
CA THR A 199 -11.46 -2.70 8.07
C THR A 199 -11.63 -2.47 9.58
N VAL A 200 -12.02 -1.25 9.99
CA VAL A 200 -12.27 -0.92 11.40
C VAL A 200 -13.42 -1.75 11.96
N ILE A 201 -14.50 -1.93 11.20
CA ILE A 201 -15.61 -2.81 11.59
C ILE A 201 -15.09 -4.23 11.78
N VAL A 202 -14.35 -4.78 10.82
CA VAL A 202 -13.82 -6.16 10.85
C VAL A 202 -12.91 -6.38 12.07
N ILE A 203 -11.94 -5.49 12.33
CA ILE A 203 -11.03 -5.64 13.47
C ILE A 203 -11.71 -5.41 14.83
N SER A 204 -12.87 -4.76 14.84
CA SER A 204 -13.67 -4.51 16.05
C SER A 204 -14.53 -5.72 16.43
N ILE A 205 -14.71 -6.70 15.54
CA ILE A 205 -15.42 -7.95 15.85
C ILE A 205 -14.64 -8.71 16.94
N PRO A 206 -15.26 -9.06 18.09
CA PRO A 206 -14.53 -9.64 19.22
C PRO A 206 -13.74 -10.92 18.87
N ALA A 207 -14.26 -11.76 17.99
CA ALA A 207 -13.57 -12.97 17.53
C ALA A 207 -12.31 -12.62 16.72
N VAL A 208 -12.41 -11.64 15.80
CA VAL A 208 -11.28 -11.16 14.98
C VAL A 208 -10.23 -10.49 15.87
N ALA A 209 -10.65 -9.61 16.77
CA ALA A 209 -9.74 -8.95 17.71
C ALA A 209 -8.94 -9.96 18.55
N LYS A 210 -9.60 -11.01 19.08
CA LYS A 210 -8.94 -12.10 19.82
C LYS A 210 -7.96 -12.87 18.92
N ALA A 211 -8.36 -13.22 17.71
CA ALA A 211 -7.51 -13.90 16.74
C ALA A 211 -6.24 -13.08 16.41
N LEU A 212 -6.40 -11.77 16.14
CA LEU A 212 -5.28 -10.86 15.87
C LEU A 212 -4.29 -10.77 17.05
N VAL A 213 -4.77 -10.79 18.29
CA VAL A 213 -3.93 -10.84 19.49
C VAL A 213 -3.15 -12.16 19.56
N GLN A 214 -3.77 -13.30 19.25
CA GLN A 214 -3.11 -14.61 19.21
C GLN A 214 -2.03 -14.67 18.11
N VAL A 215 -2.39 -14.21 16.90
CA VAL A 215 -1.45 -14.14 15.78
C VAL A 215 -0.28 -13.21 16.10
N LYS A 216 -0.53 -12.05 16.71
CA LYS A 216 0.53 -11.14 17.17
C LYS A 216 1.49 -11.86 18.14
N LYS A 217 0.96 -12.58 19.13
CA LYS A 217 1.81 -13.36 20.08
C LYS A 217 2.67 -14.36 19.34
N ALA A 218 2.08 -15.12 18.41
CA ALA A 218 2.82 -16.09 17.60
C ALA A 218 3.88 -15.44 16.69
N ALA A 219 3.63 -14.22 16.21
CA ALA A 219 4.55 -13.51 15.33
C ALA A 219 5.79 -12.99 16.06
N ILE A 220 5.66 -12.53 17.33
CA ILE A 220 6.72 -11.82 18.05
C ILE A 220 7.40 -12.64 19.16
N GLN A 221 6.88 -13.82 19.49
CA GLN A 221 7.52 -14.78 20.44
C GLN A 221 8.60 -15.61 19.75
#